data_2cbfc8f89ef154593251082aa6bd02a7
#
_entry.id   2cbfc8f89ef154593251082aa6bd02a7
#
_cell.length_a   1.000
_cell.length_b   1.000
_cell.length_c   1.000
_cell.angle_alpha   90.00
_cell.angle_beta   90.00
_cell.angle_gamma   90.00
#
_symmetry.space_group_name_H-M   'P 1'
#
loop_
_entity.id
_entity.type
_entity.pdbx_description
1 polymer ?
#
loop_
_entity_poly.entity_id
_entity_poly.type
_entity_poly.pdbx_seq_one_letter_code
_entity_poly.pdbx_strand_id
1 'polypeptide(L)'
;ALIYLNRKELYRFNFQKGDAEGIVNMPLQSKDIHYSVFMREDKATPDEIEKNSGIKTKIKLSFRSQGDRPVNVFASEVFNGGGHANAAGGEYYGPLAEAVQLFLDNYAKYFKA
;
A
#
# COMPACT_ATOMS: atom_id res chain seq x y z
N ALA A 1 11.47 -0.17 0.41
CA ALA A 1 10.96 -0.15 1.79
C ALA A 1 9.49 -0.60 1.83
N LEU A 2 9.15 -1.41 2.77
CA LEU A 2 7.77 -1.80 3.04
C LEU A 2 7.43 -1.38 4.47
N ILE A 3 6.41 -0.54 4.62
CA ILE A 3 5.91 -0.08 5.91
C ILE A 3 4.45 -0.48 6.01
N TYR A 4 4.05 -1.08 7.14
CA TYR A 4 2.64 -1.41 7.34
C TYR A 4 2.23 -1.19 8.78
N LEU A 5 1.05 -0.59 8.97
CA LEU A 5 0.53 -0.22 10.28
C LEU A 5 -0.93 -0.66 10.41
N ASN A 6 -1.26 -1.27 11.55
CA ASN A 6 -2.65 -1.60 11.86
C ASN A 6 -3.35 -0.38 12.47
N ARG A 7 -4.67 -0.50 12.73
CA ARG A 7 -5.47 0.63 13.22
C ARG A 7 -5.04 1.11 14.60
N LYS A 8 -4.62 0.20 15.48
CA LYS A 8 -4.11 0.57 16.81
C LYS A 8 -2.84 1.40 16.70
N GLU A 9 -1.94 0.99 15.81
CA GLU A 9 -0.69 1.70 15.59
C GLU A 9 -0.93 3.08 14.98
N LEU A 10 -1.84 3.16 13.99
CA LEU A 10 -2.22 4.44 13.38
C LEU A 10 -2.81 5.40 14.43
N TYR A 11 -3.68 4.89 15.28
CA TYR A 11 -4.28 5.69 16.34
C TYR A 11 -3.22 6.16 17.34
N ARG A 12 -2.31 5.28 17.73
CA ARG A 12 -1.24 5.59 18.68
C ARG A 12 -0.35 6.72 18.20
N PHE A 13 -0.06 6.75 16.89
CA PHE A 13 0.77 7.79 16.30
C PHE A 13 -0.03 8.99 15.79
N ASN A 14 -1.30 9.07 16.15
CA ASN A 14 -2.19 10.16 15.75
C ASN A 14 -2.18 10.41 14.24
N PHE A 15 -2.25 9.30 13.48
CA PHE A 15 -2.22 9.35 12.02
C PHE A 15 -3.40 10.15 11.45
N GLN A 16 -3.10 11.08 10.55
CA GLN A 16 -4.09 11.83 9.79
C GLN A 16 -4.02 11.39 8.32
N LYS A 17 -5.13 11.48 7.61
CA LYS A 17 -5.24 10.98 6.25
C LYS A 17 -4.15 11.50 5.31
N GLY A 18 -3.72 12.75 5.47
CA GLY A 18 -2.65 13.35 4.68
C GLY A 18 -1.24 12.85 4.99
N ASP A 19 -1.06 12.13 6.10
CA ASP A 19 0.28 11.69 6.52
C ASP A 19 0.83 10.55 5.66
N ALA A 20 -0.04 9.85 4.93
CA ALA A 20 0.37 8.72 4.10
C ALA A 20 1.42 9.12 3.06
N GLU A 21 1.27 10.30 2.45
CA GLU A 21 2.20 10.81 1.44
C GLU A 21 3.59 11.02 2.04
N GLY A 22 3.67 11.62 3.23
CA GLY A 22 4.94 11.83 3.92
C GLY A 22 5.61 10.52 4.31
N ILE A 23 4.83 9.58 4.86
CA ILE A 23 5.36 8.29 5.31
C ILE A 23 5.92 7.50 4.13
N VAL A 24 5.20 7.39 3.02
CA VAL A 24 5.64 6.56 1.89
C VAL A 24 6.82 7.18 1.15
N ASN A 25 6.95 8.50 1.16
CA ASN A 25 8.06 9.16 0.46
C ASN A 25 9.34 9.25 1.29
N MET A 26 9.23 9.15 2.62
CA MET A 26 10.38 9.31 3.50
C MET A 26 11.55 8.36 3.16
N PRO A 27 11.32 7.03 2.96
CA PRO A 27 12.43 6.14 2.64
C PRO A 27 13.15 6.47 1.34
N LEU A 28 12.48 7.12 0.40
CA LEU A 28 13.06 7.46 -0.91
C LEU A 28 14.10 8.58 -0.84
N GLN A 29 14.25 9.22 0.31
CA GLN A 29 15.32 10.17 0.53
C GLN A 29 16.70 9.49 0.59
N SER A 30 16.72 8.20 0.89
CA SER A 30 17.95 7.41 0.83
C SER A 30 18.26 7.03 -0.62
N LYS A 31 19.53 7.15 -1.02
CA LYS A 31 19.98 6.79 -2.37
C LYS A 31 19.84 5.30 -2.67
N ASP A 32 19.82 4.48 -1.63
CA ASP A 32 19.79 3.03 -1.77
C ASP A 32 18.39 2.44 -1.82
N ILE A 33 17.37 3.28 -1.60
CA ILE A 33 15.97 2.83 -1.59
C ILE A 33 15.26 3.39 -2.83
N HIS A 34 14.87 2.50 -3.74
CA HIS A 34 14.27 2.86 -5.01
C HIS A 34 12.76 2.71 -5.04
N TYR A 35 12.20 1.91 -4.12
CA TYR A 35 10.78 1.63 -4.02
C TYR A 35 10.33 1.81 -2.58
N SER A 36 9.12 2.35 -2.40
CA SER A 36 8.51 2.45 -1.08
C SER A 36 7.03 2.10 -1.18
N VAL A 37 6.57 1.27 -0.26
CA VAL A 37 5.17 0.85 -0.17
C VAL A 37 4.70 1.04 1.27
N PHE A 38 3.56 1.71 1.41
CA PHE A 38 2.92 1.89 2.72
C PHE A 38 1.54 1.26 2.69
N MET A 39 1.31 0.34 3.62
CA MET A 39 0.01 -0.29 3.81
C MET A 39 -0.58 0.17 5.14
N ARG A 40 -1.84 0.60 5.12
CA ARG A 40 -2.54 0.97 6.35
C ARG A 40 -3.88 0.28 6.44
N GLU A 41 -4.18 -0.23 7.62
CA GLU A 41 -5.47 -0.86 7.91
C GLU A 41 -6.54 0.22 8.07
N ASP A 42 -7.69 0.01 7.45
CA ASP A 42 -8.83 0.92 7.52
C ASP A 42 -10.12 0.12 7.63
N LYS A 43 -11.24 0.79 7.83
CA LYS A 43 -12.55 0.16 7.82
C LYS A 43 -13.12 0.23 6.41
N ALA A 44 -13.69 -0.87 5.94
CA ALA A 44 -14.48 -0.87 4.72
C ALA A 44 -15.81 -0.13 4.96
N THR A 45 -16.28 0.58 3.95
CA THR A 45 -17.60 1.22 3.97
C THR A 45 -18.69 0.15 3.87
N PRO A 46 -19.96 0.46 4.24
CA PRO A 46 -21.06 -0.50 4.09
C PRO A 46 -21.19 -1.06 2.68
N ASP A 47 -21.04 -0.23 1.65
CA ASP A 47 -21.11 -0.68 0.26
C ASP A 47 -19.94 -1.61 -0.08
N GLU A 48 -18.75 -1.30 0.40
CA GLU A 48 -17.56 -2.14 0.20
C GLU A 48 -17.72 -3.49 0.89
N ILE A 49 -18.27 -3.51 2.09
CA ILE A 49 -18.53 -4.74 2.83
C ILE A 49 -19.48 -5.65 2.04
N GLU A 50 -20.55 -5.08 1.50
CA GLU A 50 -21.52 -5.83 0.70
C GLU A 50 -20.87 -6.42 -0.55
N LYS A 51 -20.06 -5.63 -1.27
CA LYS A 51 -19.41 -6.07 -2.49
C LYS A 51 -18.30 -7.10 -2.26
N ASN A 52 -17.77 -7.18 -1.05
CA ASN A 52 -16.63 -8.03 -0.73
C ASN A 52 -17.00 -9.14 0.26
N SER A 53 -18.21 -9.70 0.13
CA SER A 53 -18.63 -10.89 0.87
C SER A 53 -18.62 -10.73 2.39
N GLY A 54 -18.91 -9.53 2.88
CA GLY A 54 -18.97 -9.24 4.31
C GLY A 54 -17.63 -8.89 4.96
N ILE A 55 -16.57 -8.75 4.20
CA ILE A 55 -15.26 -8.38 4.73
C ILE A 55 -15.28 -6.92 5.20
N LYS A 56 -14.94 -6.68 6.46
CA LYS A 56 -15.05 -5.38 7.11
C LYS A 56 -13.73 -4.60 7.14
N THR A 57 -12.61 -5.26 6.85
CA THR A 57 -11.29 -4.65 6.90
C THR A 57 -10.80 -4.36 5.49
N LYS A 58 -10.33 -3.14 5.28
CA LYS A 58 -9.75 -2.69 4.03
C LYS A 58 -8.33 -2.23 4.29
N ILE A 59 -7.41 -2.68 3.47
CA ILE A 59 -6.03 -2.20 3.50
C ILE A 59 -5.85 -1.22 2.36
N LYS A 60 -5.40 -0.01 2.67
CA LYS A 60 -5.09 1.00 1.66
C LYS A 60 -3.59 1.01 1.43
N LEU A 61 -3.19 1.00 0.18
CA LEU A 61 -1.78 0.93 -0.20
C LEU A 61 -1.38 2.18 -0.98
N SER A 62 -0.18 2.67 -0.66
CA SER A 62 0.47 3.73 -1.43
C SER A 62 1.78 3.19 -1.94
N PHE A 63 2.06 3.39 -3.22
CA PHE A 63 3.27 2.92 -3.89
C PHE A 63 4.01 4.12 -4.45
N ARG A 64 5.31 4.22 -4.16
CA ARG A 64 6.17 5.28 -4.68
C ARG A 64 7.49 4.70 -5.15
N SER A 65 8.08 5.32 -6.15
CA SER A 65 9.40 4.91 -6.66
C SER A 65 10.09 6.11 -7.30
N GLN A 66 11.32 5.89 -7.75
CA GLN A 66 12.11 6.92 -8.42
C GLN A 66 12.64 6.40 -9.75
N GLY A 67 12.82 7.33 -10.70
CA GLY A 67 13.44 7.02 -11.97
C GLY A 67 12.65 6.03 -12.81
N ASP A 68 13.36 5.13 -13.46
CA ASP A 68 12.79 4.13 -14.35
C ASP A 68 12.43 2.84 -13.59
N ARG A 69 11.68 3.01 -12.51
CA ARG A 69 11.21 1.89 -11.67
C ARG A 69 9.72 2.03 -11.40
N PRO A 70 8.86 1.73 -12.38
CA PRO A 70 7.42 1.95 -12.25
C PRO A 70 6.78 1.01 -11.23
N VAL A 71 5.73 1.50 -10.56
CA VAL A 71 4.95 0.75 -9.57
C VAL A 71 3.48 0.61 -9.96
N ASN A 72 3.03 1.30 -11.00
CA ASN A 72 1.62 1.34 -11.38
C ASN A 72 1.09 0.00 -11.88
N VAL A 73 1.90 -0.77 -12.60
CA VAL A 73 1.48 -2.08 -13.11
C VAL A 73 1.28 -3.05 -11.95
N PHE A 74 2.21 -3.07 -10.99
CA PHE A 74 2.07 -3.88 -9.79
C PHE A 74 0.81 -3.52 -9.00
N ALA A 75 0.57 -2.22 -8.80
CA ALA A 75 -0.63 -1.75 -8.10
C ALA A 75 -1.91 -2.22 -8.81
N SER A 76 -1.93 -2.14 -10.13
CA SER A 76 -3.09 -2.51 -10.93
C SER A 76 -3.33 -4.03 -10.93
N GLU A 77 -2.30 -4.82 -11.12
CA GLU A 77 -2.44 -6.27 -11.33
C GLU A 77 -2.57 -7.04 -10.01
N VAL A 78 -1.96 -6.58 -8.94
CA VAL A 78 -1.92 -7.32 -7.67
C VAL A 78 -2.86 -6.71 -6.62
N PHE A 79 -3.01 -5.39 -6.60
CA PHE A 79 -3.75 -4.70 -5.54
C PHE A 79 -4.94 -3.86 -6.05
N ASN A 80 -5.49 -4.23 -7.18
CA ASN A 80 -6.72 -3.63 -7.71
C ASN A 80 -6.68 -2.09 -7.72
N GLY A 81 -5.55 -1.54 -8.10
CA GLY A 81 -5.33 -0.10 -8.08
C GLY A 81 -4.79 0.44 -9.39
N GLY A 82 -3.94 1.45 -9.30
CA GLY A 82 -3.33 2.09 -10.45
C GLY A 82 -2.81 3.47 -10.10
N GLY A 83 -2.42 4.21 -11.13
CA GLY A 83 -1.92 5.57 -10.98
C GLY A 83 -0.77 5.84 -11.92
N HIS A 84 0.12 6.75 -11.50
CA HIS A 84 1.30 7.12 -12.27
C HIS A 84 2.43 6.12 -12.07
N ALA A 85 3.39 6.11 -12.98
CA ALA A 85 4.52 5.18 -12.93
C ALA A 85 5.24 5.20 -11.58
N ASN A 86 5.46 6.39 -11.02
CA ASN A 86 6.20 6.54 -9.76
C ASN A 86 5.31 6.83 -8.55
N ALA A 87 4.00 6.90 -8.73
CA ALA A 87 3.06 7.21 -7.65
C ALA A 87 1.71 6.54 -7.94
N ALA A 88 1.43 5.45 -7.28
CA ALA A 88 0.21 4.68 -7.49
C ALA A 88 -0.41 4.30 -6.14
N GLY A 89 -1.64 3.83 -6.19
CA GLY A 89 -2.35 3.34 -5.01
C GLY A 89 -3.03 2.03 -5.30
N GLY A 90 -3.46 1.36 -4.24
CA GLY A 90 -4.19 0.11 -4.35
C GLY A 90 -4.97 -0.18 -3.08
N GLU A 91 -5.63 -1.31 -3.08
CA GLU A 91 -6.43 -1.73 -1.93
C GLU A 91 -6.48 -3.26 -1.84
N TYR A 92 -6.76 -3.73 -0.64
CA TYR A 92 -6.95 -5.14 -0.36
C TYR A 92 -8.05 -5.29 0.68
N TYR A 93 -8.99 -6.20 0.48
CA TYR A 93 -10.06 -6.47 1.43
C TYR A 93 -9.75 -7.74 2.19
N GLY A 94 -9.43 -7.59 3.48
CA GLY A 94 -9.03 -8.68 4.35
C GLY A 94 -8.02 -8.21 5.39
N PRO A 95 -7.44 -9.16 6.16
CA PRO A 95 -6.46 -8.83 7.18
C PRO A 95 -5.18 -8.23 6.62
N LEU A 96 -4.56 -7.33 7.39
CA LEU A 96 -3.28 -6.71 7.01
C LEU A 96 -2.21 -7.76 6.73
N ALA A 97 -2.14 -8.82 7.52
CA ALA A 97 -1.15 -9.89 7.32
C ALA A 97 -1.27 -10.54 5.94
N GLU A 98 -2.49 -10.69 5.43
CA GLU A 98 -2.71 -11.25 4.09
C GLU A 98 -2.24 -10.31 2.99
N ALA A 99 -2.46 -9.01 3.16
CA ALA A 99 -1.98 -8.01 2.20
C ALA A 99 -0.45 -8.01 2.16
N VAL A 100 0.19 -8.07 3.32
CA VAL A 100 1.65 -8.15 3.41
C VAL A 100 2.16 -9.41 2.69
N GLN A 101 1.52 -10.55 2.92
CA GLN A 101 1.92 -11.81 2.29
C GLN A 101 1.73 -11.77 0.78
N LEU A 102 0.63 -11.20 0.31
CA LEU A 102 0.39 -11.03 -1.12
C LEU A 102 1.49 -10.18 -1.77
N PHE A 103 1.91 -9.11 -1.09
CA PHE A 103 3.01 -8.29 -1.55
C PHE A 103 4.31 -9.11 -1.64
N LEU A 104 4.65 -9.81 -0.57
CA LEU A 104 5.90 -10.60 -0.51
C LEU A 104 5.94 -11.70 -1.58
N ASP A 105 4.79 -12.29 -1.89
CA ASP A 105 4.70 -13.36 -2.89
C ASP A 105 4.87 -12.85 -4.32
N ASN A 106 4.69 -11.56 -4.56
CA ASN A 106 4.59 -11.04 -5.93
C ASN A 106 5.61 -9.95 -6.29
N TYR A 107 6.15 -9.20 -5.32
CA TYR A 107 6.93 -8.00 -5.64
C TYR A 107 8.15 -8.27 -6.52
N ALA A 108 8.80 -9.42 -6.37
CA ALA A 108 10.02 -9.73 -7.11
C ALA A 108 9.80 -9.81 -8.63
N LYS A 109 8.57 -10.07 -9.06
CA LYS A 109 8.22 -10.12 -10.49
C LYS A 109 8.13 -8.74 -11.13
N TYR A 110 7.94 -7.70 -10.31
CA TYR A 110 7.66 -6.35 -10.79
C TYR A 110 8.77 -5.36 -10.46
N PHE A 111 9.46 -5.54 -9.33
CA PHE A 111 10.45 -4.59 -8.85
C PHE A 111 11.85 -5.00 -9.32
N LYS A 112 12.53 -4.04 -9.92
CA LYS A 112 13.93 -4.23 -10.36
C LYS A 112 14.87 -4.13 -9.16
N ALA A 113 15.90 -4.91 -9.20
CA ALA A 113 16.94 -4.89 -8.16
C ALA A 113 17.66 -3.53 -8.08
#